data_d9c3819f8bb01d68563a92e9bb957194
#
_entry.id   d9c3819f8bb01d68563a92e9bb957194
#
_cell.length_a   1.000
_cell.length_b   1.000
_cell.length_c   1.000
_cell.angle_alpha   90.00
_cell.angle_beta   90.00
_cell.angle_gamma   90.00
#
_symmetry.space_group_name_H-M   'P 1'
#
loop_
_entity.id
_entity.type
_entity.pdbx_description
1 polymer ?
#
loop_
_entity_poly.entity_id
_entity_poly.type
_entity_poly.pdbx_seq_one_letter_code
_entity_poly.pdbx_strand_id
1 'polypeptide(L)'
;MSKINLENIINNSNYAFYFLVVDKFLDINLPHLKNFHKIYLSDYPSIKVKNSGKLLSHPEIIKYIKTSCGSLTPAIIPFKPSAKIDILCQQNNWINISNPAPINRFLEDKIKFAKLCQKYKLPTIPFSIDTFNQKNFLKYQQLYGQKIVLQTHFGWAGNSTFLSSSWNDIKDKISSNVITKYSPIVEPSYTLLNNCCLTKFGLIQSPPALQYTGVKPYTDNPFTTVGRQWPSFAPLKIVEEINIITENFSKILKEIGYKGFFGLDFLISQNKVFLLECNPRLTASFDFYTKLELDQKINPLFYFHLMEFLKLDYQIDLKSEKSRFNNKKIIGSELTPKNKDNHTYKKLHFSYPLLRNTNSISLPENLNEKN
;
A
#
# COMPACT_ATOMS: atom_id res chain seq x y z
N MET A 1 -27.92 -16.86 -6.48
CA MET A 1 -27.05 -16.64 -7.65
C MET A 1 -25.74 -17.40 -7.42
N SER A 2 -25.26 -18.17 -8.42
CA SER A 2 -23.95 -18.83 -8.32
C SER A 2 -22.86 -17.76 -8.14
N LYS A 3 -21.90 -18.00 -7.25
CA LYS A 3 -20.77 -17.11 -7.02
C LYS A 3 -19.99 -16.96 -8.34
N ILE A 4 -19.84 -15.72 -8.83
CA ILE A 4 -19.12 -15.44 -10.08
C ILE A 4 -17.66 -15.80 -9.87
N ASN A 5 -17.11 -16.57 -10.77
CA ASN A 5 -15.69 -16.93 -10.76
C ASN A 5 -14.92 -15.99 -11.69
N LEU A 6 -14.36 -14.92 -11.10
CA LEU A 6 -13.54 -13.94 -11.83
C LEU A 6 -12.28 -14.58 -12.44
N GLU A 7 -11.71 -15.58 -11.79
CA GLU A 7 -10.57 -16.33 -12.32
C GLU A 7 -10.87 -16.95 -13.70
N ASN A 8 -12.04 -17.57 -13.84
CA ASN A 8 -12.44 -18.13 -15.12
C ASN A 8 -12.62 -17.06 -16.20
N ILE A 9 -13.18 -15.89 -15.86
CA ILE A 9 -13.33 -14.78 -16.82
C ILE A 9 -11.95 -14.28 -17.26
N ILE A 10 -11.01 -14.11 -16.31
CA ILE A 10 -9.65 -13.67 -16.60
C ILE A 10 -8.92 -14.70 -17.45
N ASN A 11 -9.02 -15.99 -17.11
CA ASN A 11 -8.34 -17.08 -17.81
C ASN A 11 -8.84 -17.33 -19.24
N ASN A 12 -10.09 -16.98 -19.54
CA ASN A 12 -10.68 -17.08 -20.87
C ASN A 12 -10.63 -15.77 -21.66
N SER A 13 -9.94 -14.75 -21.14
CA SER A 13 -9.78 -13.47 -21.80
C SER A 13 -8.68 -13.48 -22.86
N ASN A 14 -8.73 -12.50 -23.77
CA ASN A 14 -7.72 -12.33 -24.81
C ASN A 14 -6.53 -11.48 -24.35
N TYR A 15 -6.06 -11.70 -23.09
CA TYR A 15 -4.96 -10.93 -22.51
C TYR A 15 -3.81 -11.83 -22.04
N ALA A 16 -2.57 -11.36 -22.23
CA ALA A 16 -1.36 -11.87 -21.59
C ALA A 16 -0.89 -10.86 -20.54
N PHE A 17 -0.79 -11.27 -19.32
CA PHE A 17 -0.47 -10.42 -18.16
C PHE A 17 1.02 -10.36 -17.89
N TYR A 18 1.57 -9.18 -17.68
CA TYR A 18 2.99 -8.97 -17.39
C TYR A 18 3.16 -8.17 -16.11
N PHE A 19 3.49 -8.84 -15.02
CA PHE A 19 3.75 -8.22 -13.74
C PHE A 19 5.23 -7.83 -13.63
N LEU A 20 5.50 -6.54 -13.40
CA LEU A 20 6.86 -5.98 -13.36
C LEU A 20 7.42 -6.02 -11.94
N VAL A 21 8.33 -6.94 -11.67
CA VAL A 21 8.92 -7.19 -10.35
C VAL A 21 10.32 -6.59 -10.27
N VAL A 22 10.43 -5.37 -9.79
CA VAL A 22 11.72 -4.69 -9.57
C VAL A 22 12.40 -5.20 -8.29
N ASP A 23 11.61 -5.53 -7.28
CA ASP A 23 12.04 -6.08 -6.00
C ASP A 23 11.25 -7.36 -5.72
N LYS A 24 11.95 -8.48 -5.48
CA LYS A 24 11.32 -9.78 -5.22
C LYS A 24 10.38 -9.79 -4.00
N PHE A 25 10.56 -8.87 -3.09
CA PHE A 25 9.66 -8.64 -1.96
C PHE A 25 8.22 -8.26 -2.42
N LEU A 26 8.08 -7.71 -3.62
CA LEU A 26 6.80 -7.27 -4.19
C LEU A 26 6.20 -8.26 -5.21
N ASP A 27 6.69 -9.49 -5.21
CA ASP A 27 6.18 -10.55 -6.08
C ASP A 27 4.76 -10.99 -5.68
N ILE A 28 4.07 -11.65 -6.60
CA ILE A 28 2.77 -12.29 -6.38
C ILE A 28 2.77 -13.71 -6.92
N ASN A 29 2.17 -14.63 -6.18
CA ASN A 29 2.01 -16.01 -6.62
C ASN A 29 0.55 -16.30 -6.95
N LEU A 30 0.23 -16.42 -8.25
CA LEU A 30 -1.10 -16.72 -8.79
C LEU A 30 -1.02 -17.94 -9.73
N PRO A 31 -0.83 -19.16 -9.18
CA PRO A 31 -0.57 -20.34 -9.99
C PRO A 31 -1.76 -20.75 -10.89
N HIS A 32 -2.96 -20.25 -10.59
CA HIS A 32 -4.18 -20.57 -11.33
C HIS A 32 -4.47 -19.60 -12.48
N LEU A 33 -3.78 -18.45 -12.55
CA LEU A 33 -3.93 -17.53 -13.69
C LEU A 33 -3.09 -17.99 -14.88
N LYS A 34 -3.78 -18.26 -16.00
CA LYS A 34 -3.14 -18.54 -17.28
C LYS A 34 -2.55 -17.28 -17.89
N ASN A 35 -1.53 -17.44 -18.72
CA ASN A 35 -0.86 -16.33 -19.43
C ASN A 35 -0.40 -15.20 -18.50
N PHE A 36 -0.03 -15.53 -17.24
CA PHE A 36 0.48 -14.60 -16.25
C PHE A 36 1.99 -14.73 -16.15
N HIS A 37 2.67 -13.74 -16.71
CA HIS A 37 4.14 -13.66 -16.77
C HIS A 37 4.66 -12.71 -15.71
N LYS A 38 5.74 -13.09 -15.04
CA LYS A 38 6.47 -12.22 -14.12
C LYS A 38 7.82 -11.84 -14.74
N ILE A 39 8.09 -10.55 -14.79
CA ILE A 39 9.35 -10.01 -15.31
C ILE A 39 10.17 -9.54 -14.12
N TYR A 40 11.10 -10.37 -13.67
CA TYR A 40 11.98 -10.04 -12.55
C TYR A 40 13.19 -9.25 -13.04
N LEU A 41 13.46 -8.10 -12.40
CA LEU A 41 14.69 -7.36 -12.67
C LEU A 41 15.94 -8.21 -12.43
N SER A 42 15.90 -9.12 -11.45
CA SER A 42 17.01 -10.02 -11.14
C SER A 42 17.42 -10.96 -12.29
N ASP A 43 16.52 -11.25 -13.23
CA ASP A 43 16.78 -12.12 -14.38
C ASP A 43 17.50 -11.37 -15.51
N TYR A 44 17.66 -10.06 -15.37
CA TYR A 44 18.31 -9.16 -16.32
C TYR A 44 19.47 -8.40 -15.66
N PRO A 45 20.59 -9.04 -15.32
CA PRO A 45 21.67 -8.43 -14.54
C PRO A 45 22.36 -7.25 -15.24
N SER A 46 22.24 -7.16 -16.58
CA SER A 46 22.71 -6.04 -17.38
C SER A 46 21.88 -4.77 -17.17
N ILE A 47 20.61 -4.89 -16.72
CA ILE A 47 19.68 -3.78 -16.56
C ILE A 47 19.87 -3.14 -15.16
N LYS A 48 20.48 -1.96 -15.11
CA LYS A 48 20.72 -1.20 -13.87
C LYS A 48 19.63 -0.14 -13.66
N VAL A 49 18.45 -0.54 -13.17
CA VAL A 49 17.30 0.36 -12.95
C VAL A 49 16.73 0.17 -11.55
N LYS A 50 15.95 1.16 -11.08
CA LYS A 50 15.34 1.16 -9.72
C LYS A 50 13.81 1.29 -9.74
N ASN A 51 13.18 1.24 -10.91
CA ASN A 51 11.72 1.37 -10.99
C ASN A 51 11.14 0.64 -12.21
N SER A 52 9.87 0.27 -12.11
CA SER A 52 9.14 -0.50 -13.13
C SER A 52 9.08 0.21 -14.49
N GLY A 53 8.99 1.54 -14.53
CA GLY A 53 8.94 2.28 -15.80
C GLY A 53 10.25 2.22 -16.59
N LYS A 54 11.41 2.24 -15.88
CA LYS A 54 12.71 2.04 -16.52
C LYS A 54 12.92 0.58 -16.93
N LEU A 55 12.45 -0.38 -16.13
CA LEU A 55 12.48 -1.81 -16.49
C LEU A 55 11.68 -2.04 -17.77
N LEU A 56 10.42 -1.61 -17.83
CA LEU A 56 9.58 -1.77 -19.02
C LEU A 56 10.16 -1.10 -20.27
N SER A 57 10.90 0.01 -20.14
CA SER A 57 11.48 0.73 -21.27
C SER A 57 12.71 0.05 -21.88
N HIS A 58 13.21 -1.01 -21.28
CA HIS A 58 14.39 -1.71 -21.83
C HIS A 58 14.01 -2.48 -23.11
N PRO A 59 14.79 -2.36 -24.21
CA PRO A 59 14.46 -3.03 -25.48
C PRO A 59 14.25 -4.55 -25.36
N GLU A 60 15.04 -5.20 -24.54
CA GLU A 60 14.95 -6.66 -24.28
C GLU A 60 13.60 -7.02 -23.64
N ILE A 61 13.12 -6.23 -22.69
CA ILE A 61 11.82 -6.43 -22.06
C ILE A 61 10.67 -6.20 -23.05
N ILE A 62 10.75 -5.13 -23.83
CA ILE A 62 9.76 -4.84 -24.89
C ILE A 62 9.72 -6.00 -25.89
N LYS A 63 10.88 -6.49 -26.32
CA LYS A 63 10.99 -7.65 -27.24
C LYS A 63 10.36 -8.89 -26.62
N TYR A 64 10.71 -9.20 -25.35
CA TYR A 64 10.14 -10.34 -24.63
C TYR A 64 8.61 -10.29 -24.61
N ILE A 65 8.02 -9.16 -24.21
CA ILE A 65 6.56 -8.99 -24.17
C ILE A 65 5.94 -9.22 -25.54
N LYS A 66 6.50 -8.62 -26.61
CA LYS A 66 5.99 -8.75 -27.98
C LYS A 66 6.08 -10.17 -28.54
N THR A 67 7.09 -10.95 -28.13
CA THR A 67 7.26 -12.32 -28.62
C THR A 67 6.46 -13.34 -27.80
N SER A 68 6.34 -13.13 -26.47
CA SER A 68 5.69 -14.10 -25.58
C SER A 68 4.17 -13.95 -25.50
N CYS A 69 3.59 -12.81 -25.93
CA CYS A 69 2.14 -12.62 -25.91
C CYS A 69 1.39 -13.43 -26.98
N GLY A 70 2.08 -13.89 -28.03
CA GLY A 70 1.43 -14.56 -29.15
C GLY A 70 0.35 -13.69 -29.80
N SER A 71 -0.87 -14.20 -29.91
CA SER A 71 -2.05 -13.47 -30.42
C SER A 71 -2.78 -12.66 -29.34
N LEU A 72 -2.37 -12.76 -28.06
CA LEU A 72 -3.03 -12.08 -26.95
C LEU A 72 -2.59 -10.62 -26.84
N THR A 73 -3.46 -9.79 -26.29
CA THR A 73 -3.14 -8.39 -25.99
C THR A 73 -2.34 -8.29 -24.69
N PRO A 74 -1.13 -7.69 -24.68
CA PRO A 74 -0.36 -7.49 -23.47
C PRO A 74 -1.07 -6.54 -22.48
N ALA A 75 -1.15 -7.00 -21.23
CA ALA A 75 -1.68 -6.23 -20.09
C ALA A 75 -0.57 -6.06 -19.06
N ILE A 76 -0.09 -4.84 -18.91
CA ILE A 76 1.06 -4.52 -18.06
C ILE A 76 0.59 -4.17 -16.66
N ILE A 77 1.09 -4.87 -15.66
CA ILE A 77 0.74 -4.69 -14.25
C ILE A 77 1.96 -4.10 -13.51
N PRO A 78 2.01 -2.79 -13.30
CA PRO A 78 3.07 -2.20 -12.49
C PRO A 78 2.70 -2.24 -11.01
N PHE A 79 3.68 -2.51 -10.14
CA PHE A 79 3.49 -2.27 -8.71
C PHE A 79 3.24 -0.78 -8.42
N LYS A 80 4.00 0.10 -9.07
CA LYS A 80 3.85 1.55 -8.95
C LYS A 80 3.66 2.19 -10.33
N PRO A 81 2.54 2.90 -10.55
CA PRO A 81 2.29 3.64 -11.78
C PRO A 81 3.35 4.72 -12.05
N SER A 82 3.61 4.99 -13.32
CA SER A 82 4.51 6.08 -13.73
C SER A 82 4.16 6.57 -15.14
N ALA A 83 4.42 7.85 -15.42
CA ALA A 83 4.19 8.43 -16.76
C ALA A 83 4.92 7.67 -17.88
N LYS A 84 6.07 7.07 -17.57
CA LYS A 84 6.82 6.26 -18.55
C LYS A 84 6.07 4.99 -18.92
N ILE A 85 5.38 4.35 -17.97
CA ILE A 85 4.53 3.18 -18.24
C ILE A 85 3.31 3.61 -19.07
N ASP A 86 2.66 4.72 -18.70
CA ASP A 86 1.52 5.25 -19.45
C ASP A 86 1.88 5.45 -20.94
N ILE A 87 3.00 6.12 -21.20
CA ILE A 87 3.51 6.39 -22.56
C ILE A 87 3.83 5.08 -23.31
N LEU A 88 4.56 4.15 -22.66
CA LEU A 88 4.97 2.91 -23.32
C LEU A 88 3.77 2.01 -23.64
N CYS A 89 2.78 1.92 -22.75
CA CYS A 89 1.56 1.17 -23.02
C CYS A 89 0.78 1.79 -24.18
N GLN A 90 0.66 3.13 -24.23
CA GLN A 90 0.01 3.83 -25.34
C GLN A 90 0.73 3.60 -26.67
N GLN A 91 2.06 3.73 -26.70
CA GLN A 91 2.88 3.56 -27.92
C GLN A 91 2.83 2.13 -28.48
N ASN A 92 2.66 1.13 -27.63
CA ASN A 92 2.64 -0.28 -28.04
C ASN A 92 1.22 -0.87 -28.12
N ASN A 93 0.17 -0.09 -27.90
CA ASN A 93 -1.22 -0.56 -27.80
C ASN A 93 -1.42 -1.66 -26.72
N TRP A 94 -0.69 -1.55 -25.61
CA TRP A 94 -0.81 -2.43 -24.46
C TRP A 94 -1.83 -1.88 -23.45
N ILE A 95 -2.48 -2.76 -22.71
CA ILE A 95 -3.34 -2.34 -21.60
C ILE A 95 -2.46 -2.00 -20.39
N ASN A 96 -2.62 -0.81 -19.82
CA ASN A 96 -2.00 -0.46 -18.55
C ASN A 96 -2.97 -0.80 -17.41
N ILE A 97 -2.60 -1.76 -16.54
CA ILE A 97 -3.38 -2.16 -15.37
C ILE A 97 -3.02 -1.24 -14.18
N SER A 98 -3.20 0.05 -14.39
CA SER A 98 -3.03 1.06 -13.33
C SER A 98 -3.73 2.37 -13.70
N ASN A 99 -4.03 3.18 -12.68
CA ASN A 99 -4.50 4.54 -12.93
C ASN A 99 -3.40 5.40 -13.55
N PRO A 100 -3.76 6.46 -14.30
CA PRO A 100 -2.79 7.40 -14.86
C PRO A 100 -1.86 7.97 -13.80
N ALA A 101 -0.59 8.10 -14.13
CA ALA A 101 0.44 8.57 -13.20
C ALA A 101 0.11 9.91 -12.49
N PRO A 102 -0.53 10.90 -13.12
CA PRO A 102 -0.92 12.13 -12.43
C PRO A 102 -1.88 11.90 -11.25
N ILE A 103 -2.86 10.99 -11.37
CA ILE A 103 -3.79 10.65 -10.28
C ILE A 103 -3.03 9.97 -9.15
N ASN A 104 -2.17 9.00 -9.47
CA ASN A 104 -1.34 8.33 -8.48
C ASN A 104 -0.44 9.33 -7.73
N ARG A 105 0.28 10.19 -8.45
CA ARG A 105 1.17 11.19 -7.85
C ARG A 105 0.41 12.21 -6.99
N PHE A 106 -0.81 12.57 -7.36
CA PHE A 106 -1.63 13.47 -6.57
C PHE A 106 -1.96 12.87 -5.21
N LEU A 107 -2.36 11.60 -5.17
CA LEU A 107 -2.79 10.91 -3.95
C LEU A 107 -1.60 10.45 -3.07
N GLU A 108 -0.45 10.08 -3.67
CA GLU A 108 0.78 9.72 -2.92
C GLU A 108 1.50 10.93 -2.32
N ASP A 109 1.26 12.13 -2.83
CA ASP A 109 1.86 13.37 -2.31
C ASP A 109 1.27 13.70 -0.92
N LYS A 110 2.06 13.51 0.14
CA LYS A 110 1.61 13.66 1.52
C LYS A 110 1.05 15.06 1.83
N ILE A 111 1.55 16.10 1.15
CA ILE A 111 1.07 17.48 1.30
C ILE A 111 -0.28 17.66 0.62
N LYS A 112 -0.41 17.19 -0.64
CA LYS A 112 -1.66 17.27 -1.40
C LYS A 112 -2.74 16.41 -0.78
N PHE A 113 -2.39 15.21 -0.32
CA PHE A 113 -3.29 14.31 0.39
C PHE A 113 -3.84 14.92 1.68
N ALA A 114 -2.97 15.53 2.50
CA ALA A 114 -3.39 16.23 3.71
C ALA A 114 -4.38 17.37 3.40
N LYS A 115 -4.10 18.20 2.38
CA LYS A 115 -5.01 19.25 1.91
C LYS A 115 -6.33 18.68 1.38
N LEU A 116 -6.30 17.54 0.68
CA LEU A 116 -7.51 16.84 0.22
C LEU A 116 -8.36 16.40 1.40
N CYS A 117 -7.75 15.74 2.40
CA CYS A 117 -8.45 15.33 3.60
C CYS A 117 -9.07 16.52 4.35
N GLN A 118 -8.38 17.63 4.46
CA GLN A 118 -8.89 18.86 5.08
C GLN A 118 -10.09 19.42 4.30
N LYS A 119 -10.00 19.49 2.96
CA LYS A 119 -11.09 19.95 2.09
C LYS A 119 -12.37 19.14 2.28
N TYR A 120 -12.25 17.83 2.39
CA TYR A 120 -13.39 16.92 2.54
C TYR A 120 -13.71 16.56 4.01
N LYS A 121 -13.09 17.25 4.97
CA LYS A 121 -13.28 17.06 6.41
C LYS A 121 -13.09 15.61 6.87
N LEU A 122 -12.14 14.90 6.25
CA LEU A 122 -11.75 13.58 6.70
C LEU A 122 -10.88 13.68 7.97
N PRO A 123 -11.00 12.75 8.91
CA PRO A 123 -10.25 12.83 10.17
C PRO A 123 -8.76 12.61 9.93
N THR A 124 -7.95 13.61 10.27
CA THR A 124 -6.49 13.57 10.18
C THR A 124 -5.88 14.08 11.48
N ILE A 125 -4.63 13.69 11.75
CA ILE A 125 -3.84 14.35 12.79
C ILE A 125 -3.79 15.85 12.48
N PRO A 126 -3.94 16.77 13.44
CA PRO A 126 -3.76 18.19 13.23
C PRO A 126 -2.40 18.49 12.56
N PHE A 127 -2.39 19.37 11.58
CA PHE A 127 -1.18 19.69 10.84
C PHE A 127 -1.12 21.15 10.40
N SER A 128 0.09 21.60 10.12
CA SER A 128 0.39 22.85 9.41
C SER A 128 1.31 22.55 8.22
N ILE A 129 1.23 23.37 7.18
CA ILE A 129 2.08 23.27 5.99
C ILE A 129 2.79 24.59 5.80
N ASP A 130 4.11 24.52 5.75
CA ASP A 130 4.98 25.70 5.59
C ASP A 130 6.32 25.29 4.96
N THR A 131 7.16 26.25 4.60
CA THR A 131 8.52 26.00 4.14
C THR A 131 9.40 25.48 5.29
N PHE A 132 10.32 24.57 4.98
CA PHE A 132 11.27 24.06 5.95
C PHE A 132 12.39 25.07 6.20
N ASN A 133 12.42 25.63 7.39
CA ASN A 133 13.47 26.51 7.93
C ASN A 133 13.41 26.52 9.46
N GLN A 134 14.46 27.08 10.10
CA GLN A 134 14.56 27.08 11.55
C GLN A 134 13.41 27.85 12.22
N LYS A 135 13.02 29.01 11.67
CA LYS A 135 11.92 29.83 12.22
C LYS A 135 10.62 29.02 12.26
N ASN A 136 10.26 28.36 11.17
CA ASN A 136 9.04 27.56 11.10
C ASN A 136 9.14 26.29 11.96
N PHE A 137 10.32 25.66 12.04
CA PHE A 137 10.53 24.52 12.93
C PHE A 137 10.24 24.91 14.40
N LEU A 138 10.82 26.00 14.89
CA LEU A 138 10.59 26.47 16.26
C LEU A 138 9.15 26.91 16.51
N LYS A 139 8.52 27.60 15.54
CA LYS A 139 7.11 27.97 15.57
C LYS A 139 6.21 26.75 15.78
N TYR A 140 6.45 25.65 15.03
CA TYR A 140 5.62 24.46 15.12
C TYR A 140 5.95 23.56 16.31
N GLN A 141 7.16 23.64 16.85
CA GLN A 141 7.45 23.08 18.18
C GLN A 141 6.65 23.76 19.28
N GLN A 142 6.50 25.08 19.26
CA GLN A 142 5.65 25.80 20.21
C GLN A 142 4.16 25.40 20.08
N LEU A 143 3.68 25.13 18.85
CA LEU A 143 2.28 24.80 18.60
C LEU A 143 1.96 23.33 18.93
N TYR A 144 2.85 22.41 18.59
CA TYR A 144 2.57 20.96 18.60
C TYR A 144 3.34 20.19 19.69
N GLY A 145 4.19 20.86 20.43
CA GLY A 145 5.03 20.25 21.47
C GLY A 145 6.49 20.11 21.02
N GLN A 146 7.37 19.87 21.99
CA GLN A 146 8.80 19.83 21.76
C GLN A 146 9.23 18.83 20.68
N LYS A 147 8.53 17.69 20.57
CA LYS A 147 8.80 16.63 19.61
C LYS A 147 7.73 16.64 18.54
N ILE A 148 8.11 16.91 17.30
CA ILE A 148 7.19 17.05 16.17
C ILE A 148 7.52 16.09 15.04
N VAL A 149 6.51 15.75 14.25
CA VAL A 149 6.64 14.96 13.03
C VAL A 149 6.67 15.89 11.82
N LEU A 150 7.67 15.71 10.97
CA LEU A 150 7.84 16.44 9.72
C LEU A 150 7.68 15.47 8.55
N GLN A 151 6.90 15.86 7.53
CA GLN A 151 6.73 15.06 6.33
C GLN A 151 6.92 15.91 5.07
N THR A 152 7.71 15.40 4.11
CA THR A 152 7.84 15.99 2.78
C THR A 152 6.92 15.31 1.77
N HIS A 153 6.86 15.81 0.52
CA HIS A 153 5.91 15.38 -0.50
C HIS A 153 5.86 13.86 -0.75
N PHE A 154 7.01 13.26 -1.04
CA PHE A 154 7.10 11.86 -1.45
C PHE A 154 8.09 11.10 -0.61
N GLY A 155 7.77 9.88 -0.27
CA GLY A 155 8.66 8.94 0.38
C GLY A 155 7.99 7.60 0.59
N TRP A 156 8.79 6.54 0.52
CA TRP A 156 8.35 5.17 0.71
C TRP A 156 9.00 4.60 1.98
N ALA A 157 8.29 3.69 2.66
CA ALA A 157 8.78 3.02 3.87
C ALA A 157 9.27 4.00 4.97
N GLY A 158 8.58 5.13 5.15
CA GLY A 158 8.92 6.11 6.17
C GLY A 158 10.05 7.10 5.82
N ASN A 159 10.68 6.97 4.64
CA ASN A 159 11.87 7.77 4.28
C ASN A 159 11.63 9.28 4.10
N SER A 160 10.39 9.74 4.11
CA SER A 160 10.02 11.16 4.06
C SER A 160 9.30 11.64 5.31
N THR A 161 9.33 10.83 6.36
CA THR A 161 8.74 11.16 7.67
C THR A 161 9.86 11.19 8.70
N PHE A 162 9.98 12.31 9.38
CA PHE A 162 11.02 12.56 10.33
C PHE A 162 10.41 12.95 11.68
N LEU A 163 11.00 12.44 12.74
CA LEU A 163 10.69 12.82 14.11
C LEU A 163 11.86 13.62 14.67
N SER A 164 11.60 14.81 15.18
CA SER A 164 12.67 15.64 15.74
C SER A 164 12.20 16.49 16.92
N SER A 165 13.10 16.65 17.88
CA SER A 165 12.98 17.58 19.01
C SER A 165 13.98 18.73 18.94
N SER A 166 14.90 18.71 17.96
CA SER A 166 15.95 19.70 17.82
C SER A 166 16.15 20.09 16.34
N TRP A 167 16.39 21.37 16.09
CA TRP A 167 16.76 21.85 14.75
C TRP A 167 18.03 21.17 14.22
N ASN A 168 19.01 20.96 15.09
CA ASN A 168 20.28 20.34 14.69
C ASN A 168 20.13 18.90 14.21
N ASP A 169 19.13 18.15 14.69
CA ASP A 169 18.90 16.75 14.30
C ASP A 169 18.24 16.63 12.93
N ILE A 170 17.62 17.72 12.42
CA ILE A 170 16.78 17.67 11.22
C ILE A 170 17.26 18.57 10.08
N LYS A 171 18.03 19.63 10.36
CA LYS A 171 18.41 20.64 9.38
C LYS A 171 19.08 20.09 8.10
N ASP A 172 19.83 19.00 8.24
CA ASP A 172 20.58 18.40 7.14
C ASP A 172 19.82 17.23 6.47
N LYS A 173 18.63 16.87 7.00
CA LYS A 173 17.79 15.77 6.46
C LYS A 173 16.73 16.26 5.49
N ILE A 174 16.33 17.52 5.56
CA ILE A 174 15.35 18.15 4.68
C ILE A 174 16.01 19.37 4.06
N SER A 175 15.96 19.51 2.75
CA SER A 175 16.49 20.68 2.06
C SER A 175 15.75 21.95 2.47
N SER A 176 16.49 23.05 2.63
CA SER A 176 15.91 24.35 2.96
C SER A 176 14.82 24.77 1.97
N ASN A 177 13.79 25.42 2.46
CA ASN A 177 12.63 25.91 1.70
C ASN A 177 11.74 24.85 1.04
N VAL A 178 11.94 23.57 1.29
CA VAL A 178 11.02 22.53 0.86
C VAL A 178 9.70 22.67 1.64
N ILE A 179 8.58 22.59 0.93
CA ILE A 179 7.27 22.56 1.57
C ILE A 179 7.15 21.30 2.41
N THR A 180 6.87 21.49 3.69
CA THR A 180 6.86 20.45 4.72
C THR A 180 5.57 20.53 5.52
N LYS A 181 5.01 19.34 5.82
CA LYS A 181 3.91 19.20 6.77
C LYS A 181 4.47 18.98 8.16
N TYR A 182 4.01 19.75 9.11
CA TYR A 182 4.33 19.68 10.53
C TYR A 182 3.12 19.19 11.31
N SER A 183 3.30 18.26 12.24
CA SER A 183 2.22 17.73 13.07
C SER A 183 2.74 17.29 14.44
N PRO A 184 1.86 17.21 15.46
CA PRO A 184 2.24 16.63 16.73
C PRO A 184 2.59 15.14 16.57
N ILE A 185 3.38 14.60 17.48
CA ILE A 185 3.43 13.16 17.69
C ILE A 185 2.16 12.74 18.44
N VAL A 186 1.61 11.60 18.08
CA VAL A 186 0.40 11.04 18.70
C VAL A 186 0.77 9.71 19.35
N GLU A 187 0.83 9.69 20.66
CA GLU A 187 1.19 8.54 21.48
C GLU A 187 0.25 8.42 22.69
N PRO A 188 -0.06 7.20 23.20
CA PRO A 188 0.22 5.93 22.55
C PRO A 188 -0.63 5.73 21.31
N SER A 189 -0.08 5.05 20.31
CA SER A 189 -0.80 4.79 19.05
C SER A 189 -0.39 3.48 18.41
N TYR A 190 -1.26 2.96 17.53
CA TYR A 190 -0.97 1.84 16.64
C TYR A 190 -1.53 2.13 15.24
N THR A 191 -1.06 1.40 14.24
CA THR A 191 -1.46 1.62 12.86
C THR A 191 -2.24 0.44 12.29
N LEU A 192 -3.24 0.76 11.45
CA LEU A 192 -4.04 -0.20 10.71
C LEU A 192 -3.96 0.09 9.22
N LEU A 193 -3.96 -0.99 8.41
CA LEU A 193 -4.05 -0.92 6.96
C LEU A 193 -5.42 -1.46 6.52
N ASN A 194 -6.06 -0.76 5.58
CA ASN A 194 -7.21 -1.28 4.86
C ASN A 194 -6.89 -1.39 3.36
N ASN A 195 -6.82 -2.62 2.83
CA ASN A 195 -6.72 -2.87 1.40
C ASN A 195 -8.11 -2.78 0.76
N CYS A 196 -8.21 -2.06 -0.35
CA CYS A 196 -9.47 -1.73 -0.99
C CYS A 196 -9.39 -1.92 -2.50
N CYS A 197 -10.54 -2.13 -3.13
CA CYS A 197 -10.70 -2.03 -4.57
C CYS A 197 -11.96 -1.23 -4.91
N LEU A 198 -11.81 -0.12 -5.64
CA LEU A 198 -12.93 0.64 -6.17
C LEU A 198 -13.31 0.09 -7.53
N THR A 199 -14.47 -0.56 -7.57
CA THR A 199 -15.03 -1.14 -8.79
C THR A 199 -16.11 -0.27 -9.39
N LYS A 200 -16.51 -0.55 -10.64
CA LYS A 200 -17.67 0.10 -11.28
C LYS A 200 -18.97 -0.07 -10.49
N PHE A 201 -19.06 -1.10 -9.65
CA PHE A 201 -20.22 -1.38 -8.80
C PHE A 201 -20.15 -0.72 -7.43
N GLY A 202 -18.97 -0.36 -6.96
CA GLY A 202 -18.72 0.28 -5.67
C GLY A 202 -17.45 -0.21 -5.00
N LEU A 203 -17.28 0.19 -3.75
CA LEU A 203 -16.12 -0.15 -2.93
C LEU A 203 -16.20 -1.57 -2.38
N ILE A 204 -15.09 -2.31 -2.49
CA ILE A 204 -14.85 -3.59 -1.81
C ILE A 204 -13.60 -3.43 -0.94
N GLN A 205 -13.66 -3.87 0.32
CA GLN A 205 -12.59 -3.64 1.31
C GLN A 205 -12.19 -4.95 2.00
N SER A 206 -10.91 -5.05 2.39
CA SER A 206 -10.43 -6.08 3.30
C SER A 206 -10.92 -5.82 4.74
N PRO A 207 -10.91 -6.81 5.64
CA PRO A 207 -10.81 -6.50 7.06
C PRO A 207 -9.57 -5.64 7.30
N PRO A 208 -9.59 -4.68 8.25
CA PRO A 208 -8.39 -3.93 8.62
C PRO A 208 -7.31 -4.86 9.17
N ALA A 209 -6.06 -4.65 8.75
CA ALA A 209 -4.89 -5.33 9.29
C ALA A 209 -4.18 -4.51 10.34
N LEU A 210 -3.74 -5.14 11.42
CA LEU A 210 -2.78 -4.52 12.34
C LEU A 210 -1.42 -4.42 11.65
N GLN A 211 -0.78 -3.26 11.72
CA GLN A 211 0.58 -3.05 11.23
C GLN A 211 1.57 -3.02 12.40
N TYR A 212 2.65 -3.77 12.27
CA TYR A 212 3.78 -3.72 13.18
C TYR A 212 4.78 -2.70 12.65
N THR A 213 4.75 -1.48 13.22
CA THR A 213 5.53 -0.33 12.75
C THR A 213 6.58 0.05 13.77
N GLY A 214 7.82 0.28 13.33
CA GLY A 214 8.93 0.70 14.19
C GLY A 214 9.44 -0.35 15.17
N VAL A 215 9.14 -1.64 14.94
CA VAL A 215 9.47 -2.72 15.89
C VAL A 215 10.94 -3.12 15.77
N LYS A 216 11.71 -2.94 16.84
CA LYS A 216 13.07 -3.49 16.98
C LYS A 216 13.01 -5.01 17.26
N PRO A 217 13.96 -5.82 16.80
CA PRO A 217 15.16 -5.47 16.03
C PRO A 217 14.96 -5.37 14.53
N TYR A 218 13.74 -5.43 14.01
CA TYR A 218 13.43 -5.57 12.58
C TYR A 218 13.60 -4.28 11.76
N THR A 219 13.62 -3.11 12.44
CA THR A 219 13.90 -1.80 11.83
C THR A 219 14.39 -0.81 12.88
N ASP A 220 15.19 0.17 12.45
CA ASP A 220 15.58 1.31 13.30
C ASP A 220 14.74 2.56 13.00
N ASN A 221 13.96 2.54 11.91
CA ASN A 221 13.07 3.64 11.55
C ASN A 221 11.69 3.44 12.22
N PRO A 222 11.26 4.35 13.12
CA PRO A 222 10.00 4.22 13.86
C PRO A 222 8.75 4.26 12.98
N PHE A 223 8.87 4.69 11.72
CA PHE A 223 7.75 4.79 10.77
C PHE A 223 7.72 3.66 9.74
N THR A 224 8.63 2.69 9.83
CA THR A 224 8.69 1.58 8.89
C THR A 224 7.86 0.39 9.37
N THR A 225 6.90 -0.03 8.57
CA THR A 225 6.14 -1.27 8.80
C THR A 225 6.99 -2.49 8.47
N VAL A 226 7.07 -3.42 9.40
CA VAL A 226 7.84 -4.68 9.32
C VAL A 226 6.97 -5.93 9.38
N GLY A 227 5.67 -5.78 9.52
CA GLY A 227 4.75 -6.91 9.53
C GLY A 227 3.29 -6.46 9.56
N ARG A 228 2.40 -7.41 9.29
CA ARG A 228 0.95 -7.19 9.33
C ARG A 228 0.25 -8.43 9.82
N GLN A 229 -0.93 -8.23 10.40
CA GLN A 229 -1.76 -9.33 10.89
C GLN A 229 -3.23 -9.08 10.55
N TRP A 230 -3.91 -10.08 10.02
CA TRP A 230 -5.35 -10.13 9.80
C TRP A 230 -6.00 -11.16 10.71
N PRO A 231 -7.18 -10.87 11.25
CA PRO A 231 -7.75 -9.53 11.39
C PRO A 231 -6.94 -8.68 12.38
N SER A 232 -7.21 -7.40 12.44
CA SER A 232 -6.50 -6.45 13.32
C SER A 232 -6.82 -6.64 14.81
N PHE A 233 -7.90 -7.34 15.16
CA PHE A 233 -8.48 -7.41 16.50
C PHE A 233 -8.81 -6.05 17.14
N ALA A 234 -8.87 -4.99 16.34
CA ALA A 234 -9.30 -3.67 16.80
C ALA A 234 -10.74 -3.71 17.32
N PRO A 235 -11.10 -2.85 18.29
CA PRO A 235 -12.47 -2.72 18.76
C PRO A 235 -13.45 -2.47 17.62
N LEU A 236 -14.67 -3.04 17.70
CA LEU A 236 -15.67 -2.93 16.63
C LEU A 236 -15.94 -1.46 16.22
N LYS A 237 -16.03 -0.56 17.21
CA LYS A 237 -16.21 0.87 16.97
C LYS A 237 -15.13 1.46 16.05
N ILE A 238 -13.87 1.06 16.23
CA ILE A 238 -12.74 1.50 15.39
C ILE A 238 -12.88 0.95 13.97
N VAL A 239 -13.24 -0.33 13.84
CA VAL A 239 -13.47 -0.98 12.55
C VAL A 239 -14.61 -0.30 11.79
N GLU A 240 -15.72 0.02 12.44
CA GLU A 240 -16.85 0.75 11.85
C GLU A 240 -16.45 2.17 11.41
N GLU A 241 -15.67 2.89 12.22
CA GLU A 241 -15.19 4.23 11.85
C GLU A 241 -14.25 4.17 10.64
N ILE A 242 -13.35 3.18 10.55
CA ILE A 242 -12.53 2.94 9.36
C ILE A 242 -13.40 2.70 8.12
N ASN A 243 -14.47 1.89 8.26
CA ASN A 243 -15.40 1.65 7.17
C ASN A 243 -16.03 2.96 6.66
N ILE A 244 -16.54 3.79 7.57
CA ILE A 244 -17.18 5.08 7.24
C ILE A 244 -16.18 6.00 6.53
N ILE A 245 -14.96 6.13 7.05
CA ILE A 245 -13.92 6.97 6.46
C ILE A 245 -13.57 6.48 5.06
N THR A 246 -13.39 5.16 4.89
CA THR A 246 -13.02 4.54 3.62
C THR A 246 -14.14 4.69 2.58
N GLU A 247 -15.40 4.50 2.97
CA GLU A 247 -16.55 4.73 2.09
C GLU A 247 -16.64 6.21 1.64
N ASN A 248 -16.41 7.17 2.54
CA ASN A 248 -16.39 8.57 2.18
C ASN A 248 -15.21 8.91 1.27
N PHE A 249 -14.02 8.36 1.53
CA PHE A 249 -12.86 8.55 0.67
C PHE A 249 -13.06 7.93 -0.72
N SER A 250 -13.74 6.78 -0.81
CA SER A 250 -14.03 6.14 -2.10
C SER A 250 -14.90 7.01 -3.03
N LYS A 251 -15.79 7.85 -2.48
CA LYS A 251 -16.58 8.82 -3.26
C LYS A 251 -15.65 9.86 -3.90
N ILE A 252 -14.67 10.36 -3.12
CA ILE A 252 -13.66 11.30 -3.63
C ILE A 252 -12.82 10.65 -4.73
N LEU A 253 -12.41 9.40 -4.54
CA LEU A 253 -11.67 8.64 -5.55
C LEU A 253 -12.49 8.50 -6.85
N LYS A 254 -13.79 8.24 -6.75
CA LYS A 254 -14.69 8.16 -7.90
C LYS A 254 -14.78 9.49 -8.65
N GLU A 255 -14.90 10.61 -7.92
CA GLU A 255 -14.94 11.96 -8.51
C GLU A 255 -13.68 12.31 -9.31
N ILE A 256 -12.52 11.87 -8.88
CA ILE A 256 -11.24 12.08 -9.60
C ILE A 256 -10.93 11.02 -10.66
N GLY A 257 -11.86 10.09 -10.92
CA GLY A 257 -11.73 9.04 -11.93
C GLY A 257 -10.81 7.88 -11.54
N TYR A 258 -10.55 7.68 -10.25
CA TYR A 258 -9.78 6.53 -9.75
C TYR A 258 -10.60 5.25 -9.81
N LYS A 259 -9.94 4.11 -10.09
CA LYS A 259 -10.53 2.77 -10.05
C LYS A 259 -9.47 1.72 -9.66
N GLY A 260 -9.95 0.54 -9.24
CA GLY A 260 -9.09 -0.57 -8.88
C GLY A 260 -8.52 -0.47 -7.47
N PHE A 261 -7.41 -1.14 -7.25
CA PHE A 261 -6.82 -1.38 -5.93
C PHE A 261 -6.16 -0.13 -5.33
N PHE A 262 -6.35 0.08 -4.03
CA PHE A 262 -5.64 1.06 -3.21
C PHE A 262 -5.55 0.58 -1.76
N GLY A 263 -4.65 1.17 -0.98
CA GLY A 263 -4.56 0.97 0.46
C GLY A 263 -4.69 2.28 1.23
N LEU A 264 -5.36 2.24 2.38
CA LEU A 264 -5.42 3.35 3.33
C LEU A 264 -4.73 2.97 4.62
N ASP A 265 -3.83 3.83 5.08
CA ASP A 265 -3.16 3.68 6.36
C ASP A 265 -3.82 4.59 7.41
N PHE A 266 -4.14 4.02 8.56
CA PHE A 266 -4.78 4.70 9.68
C PHE A 266 -3.89 4.66 10.92
N LEU A 267 -3.93 5.71 11.72
CA LEU A 267 -3.38 5.74 13.06
C LEU A 267 -4.52 5.79 14.06
N ILE A 268 -4.43 4.93 15.07
CA ILE A 268 -5.42 4.84 16.13
C ILE A 268 -4.79 5.28 17.45
N SER A 269 -5.43 6.22 18.14
CA SER A 269 -5.01 6.67 19.46
C SER A 269 -6.23 7.08 20.28
N GLN A 270 -6.29 6.69 21.54
CA GLN A 270 -7.38 7.07 22.46
C GLN A 270 -8.77 6.87 21.85
N ASN A 271 -8.98 5.75 21.16
CA ASN A 271 -10.22 5.42 20.43
C ASN A 271 -10.62 6.41 19.31
N LYS A 272 -9.68 7.21 18.79
CA LYS A 272 -9.85 8.07 17.62
C LYS A 272 -9.13 7.47 16.43
N VAL A 273 -9.74 7.58 15.26
CA VAL A 273 -9.19 7.11 13.98
C VAL A 273 -8.70 8.31 13.17
N PHE A 274 -7.44 8.26 12.72
CA PHE A 274 -6.85 9.27 11.85
C PHE A 274 -6.40 8.64 10.54
N LEU A 275 -6.84 9.20 9.42
CA LEU A 275 -6.38 8.80 8.09
C LEU A 275 -4.98 9.41 7.84
N LEU A 276 -3.97 8.56 7.64
CA LEU A 276 -2.57 8.96 7.49
C LEU A 276 -2.18 9.20 6.04
N GLU A 277 -2.41 8.19 5.18
CA GLU A 277 -2.02 8.24 3.77
C GLU A 277 -2.85 7.30 2.91
N CYS A 278 -2.88 7.59 1.61
CA CYS A 278 -3.38 6.70 0.58
C CYS A 278 -2.23 6.15 -0.24
N ASN A 279 -2.23 4.83 -0.44
CA ASN A 279 -1.39 4.12 -1.37
C ASN A 279 -2.23 3.80 -2.62
N PRO A 280 -2.28 4.67 -3.65
CA PRO A 280 -3.18 4.52 -4.81
C PRO A 280 -2.61 3.53 -5.84
N ARG A 281 -2.29 2.34 -5.38
CA ARG A 281 -1.61 1.25 -6.10
C ARG A 281 -1.71 -0.05 -5.31
N LEU A 282 -1.15 -1.12 -5.85
CA LEU A 282 -0.91 -2.33 -5.08
C LEU A 282 -0.07 -2.02 -3.84
N THR A 283 -0.48 -2.47 -2.67
CA THR A 283 0.24 -2.30 -1.40
C THR A 283 1.33 -3.36 -1.24
N ALA A 284 2.24 -3.18 -0.30
CA ALA A 284 3.27 -4.18 -0.04
C ALA A 284 2.71 -5.52 0.50
N SER A 285 1.47 -5.51 0.98
CA SER A 285 0.78 -6.71 1.49
C SER A 285 -0.17 -7.36 0.49
N PHE A 286 -0.24 -6.87 -0.75
CA PHE A 286 -1.28 -7.33 -1.68
C PHE A 286 -1.15 -8.81 -2.04
N ASP A 287 0.06 -9.34 -2.18
CA ASP A 287 0.30 -10.76 -2.43
C ASP A 287 -0.16 -11.62 -1.26
N PHE A 288 0.30 -11.30 -0.06
CA PHE A 288 -0.05 -12.06 1.13
C PHE A 288 -1.57 -12.03 1.39
N TYR A 289 -2.19 -10.85 1.27
CA TYR A 289 -3.64 -10.74 1.43
C TYR A 289 -4.40 -11.51 0.33
N THR A 290 -3.93 -11.48 -0.92
CA THR A 290 -4.50 -12.27 -2.02
C THR A 290 -4.47 -13.77 -1.72
N LYS A 291 -3.39 -14.30 -1.11
CA LYS A 291 -3.32 -15.70 -0.67
C LYS A 291 -4.38 -16.01 0.38
N LEU A 292 -4.55 -15.14 1.38
CA LEU A 292 -5.58 -15.33 2.40
C LEU A 292 -6.99 -15.36 1.80
N GLU A 293 -7.25 -14.55 0.77
CA GLU A 293 -8.54 -14.55 0.05
C GLU A 293 -8.75 -15.85 -0.74
N LEU A 294 -7.72 -16.33 -1.44
CA LEU A 294 -7.77 -17.59 -2.18
C LEU A 294 -8.00 -18.79 -1.26
N ASP A 295 -7.33 -18.84 -0.11
CA ASP A 295 -7.52 -19.88 0.92
C ASP A 295 -8.96 -19.91 1.44
N GLN A 296 -9.64 -18.77 1.50
CA GLN A 296 -11.05 -18.67 1.84
C GLN A 296 -11.99 -18.87 0.64
N LYS A 297 -11.45 -19.19 -0.54
CA LYS A 297 -12.23 -19.40 -1.78
C LYS A 297 -13.12 -18.20 -2.12
N ILE A 298 -12.66 -16.99 -1.90
CA ILE A 298 -13.30 -15.75 -2.31
C ILE A 298 -12.50 -15.09 -3.44
N ASN A 299 -13.19 -14.31 -4.29
CA ASN A 299 -12.50 -13.58 -5.35
C ASN A 299 -11.54 -12.56 -4.73
N PRO A 300 -10.23 -12.59 -5.01
CA PRO A 300 -9.28 -11.61 -4.48
C PRO A 300 -9.58 -10.18 -4.93
N LEU A 301 -9.25 -9.19 -4.08
CA LEU A 301 -9.27 -7.78 -4.46
C LEU A 301 -8.43 -7.51 -5.71
N PHE A 302 -7.36 -8.27 -5.88
CA PHE A 302 -6.51 -8.19 -7.06
C PHE A 302 -7.24 -8.59 -8.34
N TYR A 303 -8.14 -9.57 -8.31
CA TYR A 303 -8.93 -9.93 -9.50
C TYR A 303 -9.93 -8.83 -9.87
N PHE A 304 -10.56 -8.20 -8.91
CA PHE A 304 -11.38 -7.00 -9.16
C PHE A 304 -10.55 -5.86 -9.75
N HIS A 305 -9.31 -5.66 -9.27
CA HIS A 305 -8.40 -4.69 -9.86
C HIS A 305 -8.13 -4.98 -11.34
N LEU A 306 -7.84 -6.22 -11.71
CA LEU A 306 -7.66 -6.60 -13.13
C LEU A 306 -8.92 -6.28 -13.94
N MET A 307 -10.10 -6.67 -13.45
CA MET A 307 -11.38 -6.47 -14.15
C MET A 307 -11.69 -5.01 -14.43
N GLU A 308 -11.29 -4.09 -13.56
CA GLU A 308 -11.52 -2.65 -13.75
C GLU A 308 -10.72 -2.03 -14.92
N PHE A 309 -9.60 -2.64 -15.29
CA PHE A 309 -8.75 -2.14 -16.38
C PHE A 309 -8.93 -2.92 -17.68
N LEU A 310 -9.44 -4.15 -17.61
CA LEU A 310 -9.73 -4.98 -18.76
C LEU A 310 -11.12 -4.64 -19.33
N LYS A 311 -11.28 -4.72 -20.64
CA LYS A 311 -12.58 -4.56 -21.31
C LYS A 311 -13.37 -5.87 -21.25
N LEU A 312 -13.66 -6.34 -20.03
CA LEU A 312 -14.38 -7.58 -19.78
C LEU A 312 -15.70 -7.29 -19.06
N ASP A 313 -16.75 -7.98 -19.49
CA ASP A 313 -18.03 -7.93 -18.79
C ASP A 313 -18.00 -8.83 -17.57
N TYR A 314 -18.45 -8.29 -16.45
CA TYR A 314 -18.66 -9.05 -15.24
C TYR A 314 -19.76 -8.39 -14.39
N GLN A 315 -20.37 -9.21 -13.57
CA GLN A 315 -21.38 -8.79 -12.59
C GLN A 315 -20.93 -9.26 -11.21
N ILE A 316 -21.36 -8.59 -10.18
CA ILE A 316 -21.10 -8.99 -8.80
C ILE A 316 -22.34 -8.75 -7.93
N ASP A 317 -22.51 -9.55 -6.91
CA ASP A 317 -23.33 -9.18 -5.76
C ASP A 317 -22.47 -8.33 -4.81
N LEU A 318 -22.56 -7.01 -4.98
CA LEU A 318 -21.76 -6.06 -4.18
C LEU A 318 -22.01 -6.25 -2.68
N LYS A 319 -23.24 -6.57 -2.25
CA LYS A 319 -23.58 -6.79 -0.84
C LYS A 319 -22.81 -7.99 -0.28
N SER A 320 -22.78 -9.08 -1.04
CA SER A 320 -22.00 -10.27 -0.71
C SER A 320 -20.51 -9.97 -0.65
N GLU A 321 -19.97 -9.26 -1.65
CA GLU A 321 -18.55 -8.91 -1.68
C GLU A 321 -18.14 -7.95 -0.56
N LYS A 322 -19.00 -7.00 -0.16
CA LYS A 322 -18.78 -6.13 0.99
C LYS A 322 -18.73 -6.89 2.33
N SER A 323 -19.37 -8.07 2.42
CA SER A 323 -19.36 -8.86 3.66
C SER A 323 -17.97 -9.31 4.10
N ARG A 324 -16.98 -9.33 3.16
CA ARG A 324 -15.57 -9.66 3.49
C ARG A 324 -14.94 -8.71 4.50
N PHE A 325 -15.38 -7.45 4.57
CA PHE A 325 -14.87 -6.48 5.54
C PHE A 325 -14.99 -6.98 6.98
N ASN A 326 -16.07 -7.71 7.27
CA ASN A 326 -16.32 -8.30 8.60
C ASN A 326 -15.94 -9.78 8.69
N ASN A 327 -15.23 -10.32 7.69
CA ASN A 327 -14.89 -11.74 7.64
C ASN A 327 -13.73 -12.07 8.58
N LYS A 328 -14.05 -12.53 9.78
CA LYS A 328 -13.07 -12.95 10.79
C LYS A 328 -12.33 -14.26 10.45
N LYS A 329 -12.70 -14.95 9.37
CA LYS A 329 -12.02 -16.17 8.92
C LYS A 329 -10.79 -15.87 8.05
N ILE A 330 -10.62 -14.65 7.59
CA ILE A 330 -9.39 -14.20 6.91
C ILE A 330 -8.33 -13.97 8.00
N ILE A 331 -7.56 -15.00 8.29
CA ILE A 331 -6.57 -15.02 9.37
C ILE A 331 -5.19 -15.29 8.81
N GLY A 332 -4.24 -14.43 9.13
CA GLY A 332 -2.83 -14.63 8.79
C GLY A 332 -1.97 -13.46 9.20
N SER A 333 -0.66 -13.71 9.24
CA SER A 333 0.32 -12.67 9.54
C SER A 333 1.55 -12.80 8.64
N GLU A 334 2.14 -11.67 8.30
CA GLU A 334 3.41 -11.59 7.57
C GLU A 334 4.42 -10.76 8.36
N LEU A 335 5.69 -11.13 8.23
CA LEU A 335 6.82 -10.40 8.77
C LEU A 335 7.82 -10.09 7.65
N THR A 336 8.20 -8.83 7.52
CA THR A 336 9.13 -8.34 6.49
C THR A 336 10.26 -7.53 7.13
N PRO A 337 11.23 -8.21 7.77
CA PRO A 337 12.37 -7.54 8.41
C PRO A 337 13.15 -6.71 7.39
N LYS A 338 13.68 -5.57 7.84
CA LYS A 338 14.50 -4.71 6.98
C LYS A 338 15.95 -5.12 7.09
N ASN A 339 16.60 -5.24 5.93
CA ASN A 339 18.03 -5.46 5.89
C ASN A 339 18.76 -4.20 6.37
N LYS A 340 19.49 -4.29 7.48
CA LYS A 340 20.21 -3.18 8.10
C LYS A 340 21.66 -3.06 7.64
N ASP A 341 22.25 -4.19 7.23
CA ASP A 341 23.69 -4.33 7.10
C ASP A 341 24.18 -4.29 5.66
N ASN A 342 23.28 -4.10 4.67
CA ASN A 342 23.57 -4.23 3.24
C ASN A 342 24.20 -5.58 2.82
N HIS A 343 24.17 -6.58 3.70
CA HIS A 343 24.62 -7.93 3.38
C HIS A 343 23.55 -8.72 2.64
N THR A 344 23.95 -9.55 1.70
CA THR A 344 23.05 -10.49 1.03
C THR A 344 22.98 -11.78 1.83
N TYR A 345 21.86 -12.04 2.47
CA TYR A 345 21.61 -13.31 3.17
C TYR A 345 21.03 -14.34 2.20
N LYS A 346 21.71 -15.48 2.04
CA LYS A 346 21.20 -16.59 1.22
C LYS A 346 20.09 -17.37 1.92
N LYS A 347 20.07 -17.35 3.25
CA LYS A 347 19.07 -18.03 4.08
C LYS A 347 18.97 -17.34 5.43
N LEU A 348 17.75 -16.98 5.82
CA LEU A 348 17.45 -16.47 7.16
C LEU A 348 16.78 -17.60 7.94
N HIS A 349 17.33 -17.97 9.07
CA HIS A 349 16.67 -18.86 10.03
C HIS A 349 16.02 -18.01 11.10
N PHE A 350 14.72 -18.05 11.17
CA PHE A 350 13.98 -17.46 12.26
C PHE A 350 13.52 -18.58 13.20
N SER A 351 14.00 -18.61 14.43
CA SER A 351 13.38 -19.40 15.48
C SER A 351 12.28 -18.55 16.13
N TYR A 352 11.04 -18.90 15.86
CA TYR A 352 9.90 -18.32 16.58
C TYR A 352 9.57 -19.21 17.77
N PRO A 353 9.40 -18.68 18.97
CA PRO A 353 8.61 -19.39 19.96
C PRO A 353 7.20 -19.57 19.37
N LEU A 354 6.79 -20.80 19.16
CA LEU A 354 5.42 -21.14 18.82
C LEU A 354 4.54 -20.57 19.93
N LEU A 355 3.82 -19.49 19.65
CA LEU A 355 2.74 -19.02 20.49
C LEU A 355 1.65 -20.08 20.43
N ARG A 356 1.75 -21.08 21.30
CA ARG A 356 0.67 -22.01 21.56
C ARG A 356 -0.46 -21.25 22.22
N ASN A 357 -1.61 -21.24 21.56
CA ASN A 357 -2.95 -20.91 22.09
C ASN A 357 -2.95 -20.32 23.51
N THR A 358 -3.03 -19.01 23.61
CA THR A 358 -3.58 -18.38 24.81
C THR A 358 -4.80 -17.60 24.37
N ASN A 359 -5.96 -17.96 24.94
CA ASN A 359 -7.26 -17.32 24.76
C ASN A 359 -7.35 -15.89 25.32
N SER A 360 -6.23 -15.20 25.42
CA SER A 360 -6.16 -13.79 25.82
C SER A 360 -4.96 -13.13 25.18
N ILE A 361 -5.19 -12.44 24.06
CA ILE A 361 -4.22 -11.49 23.55
C ILE A 361 -4.54 -10.15 24.21
N SER A 362 -3.91 -9.89 25.35
CA SER A 362 -3.66 -8.52 25.78
C SER A 362 -2.75 -7.88 24.77
N LEU A 363 -3.11 -6.68 24.27
CA LEU A 363 -2.17 -5.79 23.60
C LEU A 363 -0.90 -5.73 24.47
N PRO A 364 0.31 -5.83 23.90
CA PRO A 364 1.51 -5.78 24.71
C PRO A 364 1.55 -4.45 25.45
N GLU A 365 1.29 -4.48 26.72
CA GLU A 365 1.71 -3.44 27.65
C GLU A 365 3.24 -3.45 27.60
N ASN A 366 3.79 -2.34 27.06
CA ASN A 366 5.21 -1.97 27.17
C ASN A 366 6.24 -3.05 26.79
N LEU A 367 6.59 -3.10 25.50
CA LEU A 367 7.88 -3.62 25.04
C LEU A 367 9.03 -2.63 25.31
N ASN A 368 8.95 -1.88 26.39
CA ASN A 368 10.07 -1.16 27.00
C ASN A 368 10.35 -1.86 28.31
N GLU A 369 11.54 -2.38 28.38
CA GLU A 369 12.33 -2.93 29.49
C GLU A 369 12.55 -4.43 29.44
N LYS A 370 13.71 -4.80 28.95
CA LYS A 370 14.85 -5.44 29.60
C LYS A 370 15.76 -6.17 28.62
N ASN A 371 17.02 -5.71 28.69
CA ASN A 371 18.30 -6.28 28.23
C ASN A 371 18.62 -6.18 26.75
#